data_f21535fccf5c64cb218bed139043c81e
#
_entry.id   f21535fccf5c64cb218bed139043c81e
#
_cell.length_a   1.000
_cell.length_b   1.000
_cell.length_c   1.000
_cell.angle_alpha   90.00
_cell.angle_beta   90.00
_cell.angle_gamma   90.00
#
_symmetry.space_group_name_H-M   'P 1'
#
loop_
_entity.id
_entity.type
_entity.pdbx_description
1 polymer ?
#
loop_
_entity_poly.entity_id
_entity_poly.type
_entity_poly.pdbx_seq_one_letter_code
_entity_poly.pdbx_strand_id
1 'polypeptide(L)'
;MSKKVLIVLGYLLCATFAFGQVTIKTNVPLDVVRIPNLGFEVGLSKKVTLDVPFYYNPWKFSDSKMLKLSMVQPEVRYWLCDKFNGHFFGVHAMVGNYHTTGVDLPFSVFDDTDKYRYKGNFYGGGISYGYQFILGRHWNLEATLGFGYAYVDYKKYECKECGDMVEKSNKSYFGPTKAALSLVYLF
;
A
#
# COMPACT_ATOMS: atom_id res chain seq x y z
N MET A 1 -15.79 12.15 18.85
CA MET A 1 -16.36 10.81 18.65
C MET A 1 -16.84 10.31 20.03
N SER A 2 -18.09 9.90 20.16
CA SER A 2 -18.65 9.47 21.47
C SER A 2 -17.96 8.18 21.93
N LYS A 3 -17.64 8.06 23.24
CA LYS A 3 -17.08 6.83 23.85
C LYS A 3 -17.91 5.58 23.51
N LYS A 4 -19.21 5.74 23.34
CA LYS A 4 -20.14 4.66 22.95
C LYS A 4 -19.86 4.15 21.52
N VAL A 5 -19.50 5.03 20.58
CA VAL A 5 -19.15 4.64 19.19
C VAL A 5 -17.82 3.88 19.15
N LEU A 6 -16.85 4.25 19.96
CA LEU A 6 -15.58 3.52 20.10
C LEU A 6 -15.77 2.12 20.68
N ILE A 7 -16.65 1.98 21.69
CA ILE A 7 -16.96 0.68 22.29
C ILE A 7 -17.70 -0.22 21.30
N VAL A 8 -18.69 0.29 20.57
CA VAL A 8 -19.40 -0.47 19.53
C VAL A 8 -18.47 -0.87 18.40
N LEU A 9 -17.56 0.03 17.96
CA LEU A 9 -16.53 -0.29 16.96
C LEU A 9 -15.57 -1.39 17.48
N GLY A 10 -15.20 -1.32 18.76
CA GLY A 10 -14.37 -2.34 19.41
C GLY A 10 -15.06 -3.70 19.49
N TYR A 11 -16.35 -3.75 19.83
CA TYR A 11 -17.13 -4.99 19.83
C TYR A 11 -17.32 -5.56 18.42
N LEU A 12 -17.58 -4.73 17.42
CA LEU A 12 -17.67 -5.14 16.02
C LEU A 12 -16.34 -5.71 15.50
N LEU A 13 -15.22 -5.08 15.84
CA LEU A 13 -13.88 -5.61 15.55
C LEU A 13 -13.63 -6.96 16.24
N CYS A 14 -13.91 -7.07 17.54
CA CYS A 14 -13.75 -8.34 18.27
C CYS A 14 -14.65 -9.47 17.73
N ALA A 15 -15.87 -9.16 17.31
CA ALA A 15 -16.79 -10.17 16.76
C ALA A 15 -16.32 -10.70 15.38
N THR A 16 -15.64 -9.89 14.57
CA THR A 16 -15.06 -10.34 13.29
C THR A 16 -13.85 -11.26 13.48
N PHE A 17 -13.08 -11.08 14.56
CA PHE A 17 -11.95 -11.96 14.89
C PHE A 17 -12.39 -13.34 15.39
N ALA A 18 -13.61 -13.49 15.93
CA ALA A 18 -14.09 -14.77 16.46
C ALA A 18 -14.45 -15.80 15.37
N PHE A 19 -14.67 -15.38 14.10
CA PHE A 19 -15.10 -16.24 13.00
C PHE A 19 -14.27 -16.10 11.72
N GLY A 20 -13.29 -15.20 11.69
CA GLY A 20 -12.46 -14.92 10.51
C GLY A 20 -11.06 -15.52 10.65
N GLN A 21 -10.63 -16.30 9.67
CA GLN A 21 -9.21 -16.55 9.50
C GLN A 21 -8.52 -15.20 9.25
N VAL A 22 -7.40 -14.97 9.93
CA VAL A 22 -6.60 -13.75 9.83
C VAL A 22 -5.25 -14.13 9.23
N THR A 23 -4.72 -13.29 8.38
CA THR A 23 -3.34 -13.43 7.88
C THR A 23 -2.54 -12.17 8.14
N ILE A 24 -1.25 -12.36 8.31
CA ILE A 24 -0.24 -11.30 8.27
C ILE A 24 0.63 -11.55 7.05
N LYS A 25 0.97 -10.49 6.33
CA LYS A 25 1.80 -10.59 5.13
C LYS A 25 2.83 -9.47 5.01
N THR A 26 3.90 -9.76 4.29
CA THR A 26 4.90 -8.78 3.89
C THR A 26 5.22 -8.91 2.40
N ASN A 27 5.44 -7.80 1.72
CA ASN A 27 5.85 -7.75 0.32
C ASN A 27 7.38 -7.83 0.22
N VAL A 28 7.88 -9.00 -0.09
CA VAL A 28 9.32 -9.32 -0.09
C VAL A 28 10.16 -8.39 -0.99
N PRO A 29 9.81 -8.09 -2.24
CA PRO A 29 10.51 -7.10 -3.06
C PRO A 29 10.69 -5.74 -2.39
N LEU A 30 9.68 -5.24 -1.66
CA LEU A 30 9.77 -3.96 -0.97
C LEU A 30 10.68 -4.04 0.26
N ASP A 31 10.67 -5.15 0.97
CA ASP A 31 11.58 -5.37 2.10
C ASP A 31 13.04 -5.39 1.63
N VAL A 32 13.33 -6.02 0.47
CA VAL A 32 14.67 -6.03 -0.13
C VAL A 32 15.16 -4.62 -0.48
N VAL A 33 14.28 -3.74 -0.97
CA VAL A 33 14.62 -2.33 -1.22
C VAL A 33 14.47 -1.44 0.01
N ARG A 34 14.35 -2.04 1.20
CA ARG A 34 14.27 -1.36 2.50
C ARG A 34 13.04 -0.44 2.64
N ILE A 35 11.90 -0.85 2.09
CA ILE A 35 10.60 -0.23 2.32
C ILE A 35 9.78 -1.17 3.23
N PRO A 36 9.87 -1.02 4.55
CA PRO A 36 9.10 -1.84 5.49
C PRO A 36 7.61 -1.78 5.18
N ASN A 37 6.99 -2.93 5.21
CA ASN A 37 5.57 -3.04 4.95
C ASN A 37 4.97 -4.19 5.77
N LEU A 38 3.70 -4.04 6.11
CA LEU A 38 2.95 -5.05 6.85
C LEU A 38 1.50 -5.01 6.41
N GLY A 39 0.97 -6.15 5.97
CA GLY A 39 -0.43 -6.31 5.61
C GLY A 39 -1.17 -7.19 6.60
N PHE A 40 -2.41 -6.81 6.89
CA PHE A 40 -3.37 -7.61 7.65
C PHE A 40 -4.54 -7.94 6.76
N GLU A 41 -4.89 -9.22 6.65
CA GLU A 41 -6.06 -9.61 5.88
C GLU A 41 -6.99 -10.47 6.75
N VAL A 42 -8.28 -10.17 6.67
CA VAL A 42 -9.33 -10.86 7.42
C VAL A 42 -10.39 -11.42 6.49
N GLY A 43 -10.79 -12.66 6.72
CA GLY A 43 -11.89 -13.29 6.01
C GLY A 43 -13.23 -12.71 6.45
N LEU A 44 -13.96 -12.06 5.54
CA LEU A 44 -15.31 -11.54 5.78
C LEU A 44 -16.38 -12.59 5.48
N SER A 45 -16.12 -13.48 4.53
CA SER A 45 -17.00 -14.60 4.16
C SER A 45 -16.17 -15.77 3.60
N LYS A 46 -16.84 -16.78 3.05
CA LYS A 46 -16.16 -17.92 2.43
C LYS A 46 -15.28 -17.51 1.24
N LYS A 47 -15.67 -16.45 0.53
CA LYS A 47 -15.02 -16.00 -0.72
C LYS A 47 -14.61 -14.53 -0.70
N VAL A 48 -14.81 -13.81 0.40
CA VAL A 48 -14.48 -12.38 0.46
C VAL A 48 -13.55 -12.13 1.63
N THR A 49 -12.49 -11.36 1.37
CA THR A 49 -11.54 -10.90 2.38
C THR A 49 -11.33 -9.39 2.27
N LEU A 50 -10.90 -8.80 3.37
CA LEU A 50 -10.43 -7.41 3.44
C LEU A 50 -8.94 -7.44 3.79
N ASP A 51 -8.11 -6.93 2.88
CA ASP A 51 -6.67 -6.76 3.04
C ASP A 51 -6.34 -5.29 3.30
N VAL A 52 -5.51 -5.02 4.29
CA VAL A 52 -5.09 -3.66 4.64
C VAL A 52 -3.58 -3.62 4.82
N PRO A 53 -2.81 -3.46 3.73
CA PRO A 53 -1.37 -3.28 3.80
C PRO A 53 -1.00 -1.84 4.16
N PHE A 54 0.02 -1.72 5.01
CA PHE A 54 0.67 -0.50 5.43
C PHE A 54 2.10 -0.49 4.90
N TYR A 55 2.50 0.65 4.35
CA TYR A 55 3.86 0.89 3.86
C TYR A 55 4.42 2.10 4.59
N TYR A 56 5.62 1.97 5.13
CA TYR A 56 6.23 3.06 5.87
C TYR A 56 7.74 3.09 5.62
N ASN A 57 8.19 4.13 4.95
CA ASN A 57 9.61 4.35 4.70
C ASN A 57 10.06 5.69 5.30
N PRO A 58 10.70 5.69 6.46
CA PRO A 58 11.22 6.91 7.09
C PRO A 58 12.65 7.28 6.65
N TRP A 59 13.32 6.44 5.85
CA TRP A 59 14.76 6.51 5.65
C TRP A 59 15.21 7.58 4.67
N LYS A 60 16.42 8.12 4.95
CA LYS A 60 17.27 8.77 3.97
C LYS A 60 18.27 7.73 3.47
N PHE A 61 18.36 7.51 2.17
CA PHE A 61 19.30 6.54 1.60
C PHE A 61 20.72 7.11 1.49
N SER A 62 20.87 8.44 1.34
CA SER A 62 22.11 9.20 1.29
C SER A 62 21.81 10.68 1.51
N ASP A 63 22.82 11.52 1.69
CA ASP A 63 22.64 12.97 1.82
C ASP A 63 22.00 13.62 0.59
N SER A 64 22.11 12.95 -0.59
CA SER A 64 21.49 13.40 -1.84
C SER A 64 20.22 12.64 -2.23
N LYS A 65 19.88 11.51 -1.57
CA LYS A 65 18.76 10.64 -1.94
C LYS A 65 17.87 10.36 -0.72
N MET A 66 16.66 10.85 -0.80
CA MET A 66 15.65 10.64 0.25
C MET A 66 14.33 10.20 -0.39
N LEU A 67 13.77 9.13 0.15
CA LEU A 67 12.41 8.71 -0.16
C LEU A 67 11.70 8.39 1.16
N LYS A 68 10.89 9.32 1.66
CA LYS A 68 9.96 9.03 2.75
C LYS A 68 8.60 8.76 2.16
N LEU A 69 8.02 7.65 2.55
CA LEU A 69 6.70 7.20 2.09
C LEU A 69 5.90 6.70 3.28
N SER A 70 4.65 7.12 3.36
CA SER A 70 3.67 6.50 4.24
C SER A 70 2.39 6.29 3.43
N MET A 71 1.94 5.05 3.32
CA MET A 71 0.78 4.68 2.51
C MET A 71 -0.02 3.57 3.19
N VAL A 72 -1.32 3.66 3.04
CA VAL A 72 -2.24 2.56 3.33
C VAL A 72 -3.06 2.26 2.06
N GLN A 73 -3.28 0.97 1.80
CA GLN A 73 -3.94 0.52 0.56
C GLN A 73 -4.99 -0.56 0.86
N PRO A 74 -6.13 -0.21 1.48
CA PRO A 74 -7.20 -1.18 1.74
C PRO A 74 -7.75 -1.77 0.43
N GLU A 75 -7.99 -3.07 0.45
CA GLU A 75 -8.45 -3.85 -0.70
C GLU A 75 -9.50 -4.87 -0.28
N VAL A 76 -10.63 -4.86 -0.94
CA VAL A 76 -11.63 -5.93 -0.86
C VAL A 76 -11.35 -6.93 -1.97
N ARG A 77 -11.23 -8.21 -1.61
CA ARG A 77 -10.89 -9.32 -2.50
C ARG A 77 -12.01 -10.32 -2.61
N TYR A 78 -12.25 -10.77 -3.82
CA TYR A 78 -13.14 -11.87 -4.14
C TYR A 78 -12.35 -13.06 -4.67
N TRP A 79 -12.44 -14.18 -3.98
CA TRP A 79 -11.75 -15.44 -4.30
C TRP A 79 -12.63 -16.33 -5.19
N LEU A 80 -12.05 -16.87 -6.25
CA LEU A 80 -12.78 -17.75 -7.16
C LEU A 80 -13.11 -19.10 -6.52
N CYS A 81 -12.18 -19.60 -5.69
CA CYS A 81 -12.38 -20.78 -4.85
C CYS A 81 -12.73 -20.37 -3.42
N ASP A 82 -12.10 -20.96 -2.42
CA ASP A 82 -12.20 -20.52 -1.04
C ASP A 82 -11.21 -19.40 -0.74
N LYS A 83 -11.49 -18.60 0.30
CA LYS A 83 -10.58 -17.54 0.75
C LYS A 83 -9.19 -18.11 1.05
N PHE A 84 -8.16 -17.31 0.76
CA PHE A 84 -6.74 -17.64 0.93
C PHE A 84 -6.24 -18.81 0.05
N ASN A 85 -6.95 -19.15 -1.02
CA ASN A 85 -6.55 -20.21 -1.93
C ASN A 85 -6.81 -19.85 -3.39
N GLY A 86 -5.77 -19.89 -4.22
CA GLY A 86 -5.86 -19.72 -5.66
C GLY A 86 -6.08 -18.30 -6.11
N HIS A 87 -6.90 -18.13 -7.13
CA HIS A 87 -7.12 -16.85 -7.81
C HIS A 87 -8.06 -15.92 -7.06
N PHE A 88 -7.75 -14.65 -7.08
CA PHE A 88 -8.65 -13.60 -6.58
C PHE A 88 -8.62 -12.34 -7.45
N PHE A 89 -9.71 -11.61 -7.41
CA PHE A 89 -9.85 -10.25 -7.91
C PHE A 89 -10.06 -9.31 -6.74
N GLY A 90 -9.45 -8.13 -6.82
CA GLY A 90 -9.57 -7.13 -5.78
C GLY A 90 -9.96 -5.75 -6.32
N VAL A 91 -10.56 -4.96 -5.46
CA VAL A 91 -10.76 -3.52 -5.65
C VAL A 91 -10.08 -2.83 -4.49
N HIS A 92 -9.16 -1.94 -4.78
CA HIS A 92 -8.39 -1.24 -3.75
C HIS A 92 -8.52 0.27 -3.86
N ALA A 93 -8.44 0.91 -2.72
CA ALA A 93 -8.17 2.33 -2.59
C ALA A 93 -6.76 2.51 -2.05
N MET A 94 -6.14 3.66 -2.30
CA MET A 94 -4.86 4.02 -1.71
C MET A 94 -4.84 5.47 -1.29
N VAL A 95 -4.19 5.73 -0.18
CA VAL A 95 -3.92 7.07 0.31
C VAL A 95 -2.56 7.10 0.98
N GLY A 96 -1.81 8.15 0.73
CA GLY A 96 -0.49 8.29 1.33
C GLY A 96 0.10 9.67 1.14
N ASN A 97 1.26 9.82 1.75
CA ASN A 97 2.10 10.99 1.60
C ASN A 97 3.52 10.55 1.23
N TYR A 98 4.20 11.39 0.49
CA TYR A 98 5.57 11.14 0.07
C TYR A 98 6.41 12.39 0.19
N HIS A 99 7.72 12.16 0.32
CA HIS A 99 8.72 13.20 0.32
C HIS A 99 9.95 12.61 -0.37
N THR A 100 10.22 13.05 -1.60
CA THR A 100 11.30 12.50 -2.40
C THR A 100 12.28 13.59 -2.84
N THR A 101 13.56 13.20 -2.90
CA THR A 101 14.67 14.00 -3.43
C THR A 101 15.69 13.04 -4.02
N GLY A 102 16.16 13.28 -5.25
CA GLY A 102 17.21 12.49 -5.88
C GLY A 102 16.88 11.02 -6.10
N VAL A 103 15.60 10.64 -6.08
CA VAL A 103 15.14 9.28 -6.34
C VAL A 103 14.16 9.30 -7.49
N ASP A 104 14.50 8.64 -8.58
CA ASP A 104 13.59 8.46 -9.70
C ASP A 104 12.49 7.47 -9.29
N LEU A 105 11.27 7.95 -9.26
CA LEU A 105 10.13 7.09 -9.03
C LEU A 105 9.78 6.33 -10.33
N PRO A 106 9.38 5.07 -10.23
CA PRO A 106 8.97 4.31 -11.40
C PRO A 106 7.83 5.05 -12.13
N PHE A 107 7.81 4.91 -13.46
CA PHE A 107 6.80 5.50 -14.35
C PHE A 107 6.87 7.02 -14.56
N SER A 108 8.03 7.64 -14.37
CA SER A 108 8.28 9.07 -14.70
C SER A 108 7.23 10.02 -14.14
N VAL A 109 6.80 9.77 -12.88
CA VAL A 109 5.80 10.62 -12.21
C VAL A 109 6.34 12.02 -11.98
N PHE A 110 7.66 12.15 -11.76
CA PHE A 110 8.34 13.43 -11.58
C PHE A 110 9.60 13.51 -12.45
N ASP A 111 9.80 14.67 -13.05
CA ASP A 111 11.01 15.01 -13.81
C ASP A 111 12.01 15.74 -12.90
N ASP A 112 13.32 15.56 -13.16
CA ASP A 112 14.41 16.28 -12.45
C ASP A 112 14.39 16.15 -10.90
N THR A 113 14.12 14.95 -10.37
CA THR A 113 14.17 14.70 -8.92
C THR A 113 15.55 14.95 -8.31
N ASP A 114 16.63 14.96 -9.13
CA ASP A 114 17.99 15.26 -8.70
C ASP A 114 18.20 16.74 -8.32
N LYS A 115 17.42 17.66 -8.89
CA LYS A 115 17.52 19.11 -8.67
C LYS A 115 16.51 19.64 -7.69
N TYR A 116 15.35 18.99 -7.62
CA TYR A 116 14.19 19.48 -6.88
C TYR A 116 13.72 18.47 -5.83
N ARG A 117 13.16 19.02 -4.75
CA ARG A 117 12.51 18.24 -3.70
C ARG A 117 11.01 18.26 -3.92
N TYR A 118 10.40 17.08 -3.95
CA TYR A 118 8.96 16.94 -4.08
C TYR A 118 8.35 16.43 -2.76
N LYS A 119 7.31 17.10 -2.32
CA LYS A 119 6.53 16.69 -1.14
C LYS A 119 5.06 16.80 -1.47
N GLY A 120 4.28 15.78 -1.14
CA GLY A 120 2.86 15.80 -1.42
C GLY A 120 2.09 14.63 -0.87
N ASN A 121 0.83 14.62 -1.23
CA ASN A 121 -0.09 13.54 -0.92
C ASN A 121 -0.57 12.91 -2.22
N PHE A 122 -0.96 11.66 -2.14
CA PHE A 122 -1.63 10.99 -3.23
C PHE A 122 -2.79 10.16 -2.72
N TYR A 123 -3.79 10.02 -3.55
CA TYR A 123 -4.94 9.15 -3.32
C TYR A 123 -5.43 8.60 -4.64
N GLY A 124 -6.00 7.42 -4.58
CA GLY A 124 -6.45 6.76 -5.80
C GLY A 124 -7.11 5.44 -5.50
N GLY A 125 -7.32 4.68 -6.55
CA GLY A 125 -7.88 3.35 -6.47
C GLY A 125 -7.72 2.60 -7.77
N GLY A 126 -8.01 1.32 -7.71
CA GLY A 126 -7.86 0.44 -8.87
C GLY A 126 -8.42 -0.94 -8.63
N ILE A 127 -8.19 -1.76 -9.63
CA ILE A 127 -8.50 -3.19 -9.58
C ILE A 127 -7.21 -4.00 -9.52
N SER A 128 -7.28 -5.15 -8.94
CA SER A 128 -6.14 -6.08 -8.83
C SER A 128 -6.55 -7.48 -9.19
N TYR A 129 -5.57 -8.25 -9.58
CA TYR A 129 -5.67 -9.69 -9.77
C TYR A 129 -4.47 -10.34 -9.11
N GLY A 130 -4.69 -11.45 -8.44
CA GLY A 130 -3.62 -12.18 -7.80
C GLY A 130 -3.88 -13.67 -7.70
N TYR A 131 -2.82 -14.36 -7.30
CA TYR A 131 -2.84 -15.78 -7.05
C TYR A 131 -2.09 -16.08 -5.75
N GLN A 132 -2.68 -16.93 -4.93
CA GLN A 132 -2.07 -17.40 -3.68
C GLN A 132 -1.72 -18.88 -3.78
N PHE A 133 -0.44 -19.17 -3.60
CA PHE A 133 0.15 -20.50 -3.55
C PHE A 133 0.20 -20.99 -2.11
N ILE A 134 -0.40 -22.13 -1.82
CA ILE A 134 -0.31 -22.76 -0.50
C ILE A 134 1.03 -23.49 -0.41
N LEU A 135 1.93 -23.04 0.46
CA LEU A 135 3.22 -23.69 0.69
C LEU A 135 3.16 -24.69 1.85
N GLY A 136 2.20 -24.54 2.77
CA GLY A 136 2.06 -25.41 3.92
C GLY A 136 0.85 -25.04 4.79
N ARG A 137 0.83 -25.50 6.03
CA ARG A 137 -0.33 -25.31 6.92
C ARG A 137 -0.57 -23.84 7.30
N HIS A 138 0.50 -23.05 7.41
CA HIS A 138 0.45 -21.66 7.86
C HIS A 138 1.11 -20.69 6.88
N TRP A 139 1.88 -21.17 5.91
CA TRP A 139 2.64 -20.34 4.99
C TRP A 139 2.12 -20.41 3.58
N ASN A 140 1.88 -19.25 3.01
CA ASN A 140 1.47 -19.09 1.61
C ASN A 140 2.37 -18.03 0.93
N LEU A 141 2.47 -18.13 -0.39
CA LEU A 141 3.09 -17.12 -1.24
C LEU A 141 1.99 -16.50 -2.10
N GLU A 142 1.95 -15.18 -2.17
CA GLU A 142 0.94 -14.45 -2.93
C GLU A 142 1.61 -13.55 -3.97
N ALA A 143 1.18 -13.66 -5.22
CA ALA A 143 1.54 -12.74 -6.29
C ALA A 143 0.33 -11.89 -6.67
N THR A 144 0.49 -10.56 -6.70
CA THR A 144 -0.59 -9.62 -6.99
C THR A 144 -0.11 -8.53 -7.94
N LEU A 145 -0.93 -8.22 -8.94
CA LEU A 145 -0.77 -7.08 -9.83
C LEU A 145 -2.05 -6.26 -9.83
N GLY A 146 -1.93 -4.94 -9.82
CA GLY A 146 -3.06 -4.03 -9.85
C GLY A 146 -2.82 -2.82 -10.74
N PHE A 147 -3.89 -2.37 -11.38
CA PHE A 147 -3.92 -1.20 -12.23
C PHE A 147 -5.01 -0.26 -11.74
N GLY A 148 -4.75 1.03 -11.87
CA GLY A 148 -5.71 2.01 -11.40
C GLY A 148 -5.33 3.44 -11.71
N TYR A 149 -6.01 4.33 -11.04
CA TYR A 149 -5.84 5.77 -11.17
C TYR A 149 -5.41 6.35 -9.83
N ALA A 150 -4.44 7.27 -9.89
CA ALA A 150 -3.99 8.03 -8.74
C ALA A 150 -3.95 9.52 -9.05
N TYR A 151 -4.42 10.31 -8.12
CA TYR A 151 -4.27 11.76 -8.11
C TYR A 151 -3.18 12.13 -7.13
N VAL A 152 -2.21 12.89 -7.61
CA VAL A 152 -0.99 13.25 -6.88
C VAL A 152 -0.92 14.77 -6.77
N ASP A 153 -1.06 15.27 -5.53
CA ASP A 153 -0.76 16.68 -5.21
C ASP A 153 0.70 16.81 -4.87
N TYR A 154 1.40 17.77 -5.44
CA TYR A 154 2.80 17.99 -5.12
C TYR A 154 3.16 19.46 -4.94
N LYS A 155 4.16 19.66 -4.11
CA LYS A 155 4.88 20.92 -3.91
C LYS A 155 6.33 20.70 -4.30
N LYS A 156 6.84 21.56 -5.18
CA LYS A 156 8.21 21.56 -5.67
C LYS A 156 9.00 22.63 -4.97
N TYR A 157 10.21 22.29 -4.51
CA TYR A 157 11.12 23.20 -3.81
C TYR A 157 12.48 23.22 -4.53
N GLU A 158 13.11 24.41 -4.63
CA GLU A 158 14.35 24.64 -5.40
C GLU A 158 15.59 23.98 -4.81
N CYS A 159 15.64 23.69 -3.53
CA CYS A 159 16.82 23.14 -2.87
C CYS A 159 16.54 21.84 -2.13
N LYS A 160 17.59 21.01 -2.00
CA LYS A 160 17.51 19.72 -1.29
C LYS A 160 17.18 19.89 0.20
N GLU A 161 17.61 20.99 0.85
CA GLU A 161 17.40 21.22 2.29
C GLU A 161 16.67 22.51 2.63
N CYS A 162 16.93 23.64 1.97
CA CYS A 162 16.45 24.98 2.33
C CYS A 162 16.10 25.79 1.09
N GLY A 163 14.95 25.56 0.47
CA GLY A 163 14.51 26.34 -0.69
C GLY A 163 13.08 26.81 -0.54
N ASP A 164 12.75 27.93 -1.16
CA ASP A 164 11.38 28.41 -1.26
C ASP A 164 10.54 27.50 -2.16
N MET A 165 9.24 27.50 -1.92
CA MET A 165 8.30 26.76 -2.72
C MET A 165 8.19 27.39 -4.11
N VAL A 166 8.63 26.68 -5.15
CA VAL A 166 8.63 27.15 -6.54
C VAL A 166 7.28 26.93 -7.20
N GLU A 167 6.68 25.77 -6.92
CA GLU A 167 5.47 25.36 -7.62
C GLU A 167 4.59 24.48 -6.72
N LYS A 168 3.29 24.68 -6.85
CA LYS A 168 2.28 23.77 -6.31
C LYS A 168 1.38 23.35 -7.48
N SER A 169 1.35 22.06 -7.75
CA SER A 169 0.56 21.52 -8.86
C SER A 169 0.03 20.13 -8.53
N ASN A 170 -0.73 19.58 -9.45
CA ASN A 170 -1.26 18.23 -9.34
C ASN A 170 -1.00 17.45 -10.62
N LYS A 171 -0.92 16.14 -10.52
CA LYS A 171 -0.74 15.25 -11.65
C LYS A 171 -1.66 14.04 -11.51
N SER A 172 -2.30 13.67 -12.60
CA SER A 172 -3.06 12.44 -12.71
C SER A 172 -2.16 11.33 -13.23
N TYR A 173 -2.22 10.17 -12.61
CA TYR A 173 -1.49 8.99 -13.01
C TYR A 173 -2.47 7.85 -13.29
N PHE A 174 -2.30 7.20 -14.43
CA PHE A 174 -3.00 5.98 -14.78
C PHE A 174 -1.98 4.89 -15.13
N GLY A 175 -2.03 3.77 -14.42
CA GLY A 175 -1.07 2.70 -14.62
C GLY A 175 -1.05 1.67 -13.49
N PRO A 176 0.05 0.90 -13.33
CA PRO A 176 0.21 -0.03 -12.23
C PRO A 176 0.17 0.68 -10.87
N THR A 177 -0.77 0.26 -10.02
CA THR A 177 -0.96 0.83 -8.67
C THR A 177 -0.60 -0.16 -7.57
N LYS A 178 -0.41 -1.43 -7.92
CA LYS A 178 -0.01 -2.48 -7.00
C LYS A 178 0.85 -3.51 -7.72
N ALA A 179 1.99 -3.87 -7.13
CA ALA A 179 2.80 -5.01 -7.51
C ALA A 179 3.38 -5.63 -6.25
N ALA A 180 3.02 -6.86 -5.96
CA ALA A 180 3.43 -7.52 -4.73
C ALA A 180 3.74 -8.99 -4.96
N LEU A 181 4.83 -9.44 -4.35
CA LEU A 181 5.11 -10.84 -4.10
C LEU A 181 5.24 -10.99 -2.59
N SER A 182 4.19 -11.48 -1.96
CA SER A 182 4.07 -11.43 -0.51
C SER A 182 4.22 -12.81 0.12
N LEU A 183 4.96 -12.87 1.21
CA LEU A 183 4.94 -14.01 2.12
C LEU A 183 3.79 -13.81 3.11
N VAL A 184 2.92 -14.80 3.22
CA VAL A 184 1.67 -14.74 3.98
C VAL A 184 1.71 -15.80 5.07
N TYR A 185 1.43 -15.39 6.31
CA TYR A 185 1.24 -16.30 7.44
C TYR A 185 -0.24 -16.34 7.85
N LEU A 186 -0.81 -17.53 7.85
CA LEU A 186 -2.20 -17.81 8.21
C LEU A 186 -2.29 -18.32 9.65
N PHE A 187 -3.10 -17.69 10.48
CA PHE A 187 -3.38 -18.08 11.86
C PHE A 187 -4.47 -19.14 11.98
#